data_3297c689c9ddd36c03ead4fbe4f8b2fe
#
_entry.id   3297c689c9ddd36c03ead4fbe4f8b2fe
#
_cell.length_a   1.000
_cell.length_b   1.000
_cell.length_c   1.000
_cell.angle_alpha   90.00
_cell.angle_beta   90.00
_cell.angle_gamma   90.00
#
_symmetry.space_group_name_H-M   'P 1'
#
loop_
_entity.id
_entity.type
_entity.pdbx_description
1 polymer ?
#
loop_
_entity_poly.entity_id
_entity_poly.type
_entity_poly.pdbx_seq_one_letter_code
_entity_poly.pdbx_strand_id
1 'polypeptide(L)'
;FCLEGKTYSIDADSEEERERVKEEVNANSLAKYDWFKEETGVHHWVLYDTEMYEVTPAKLLHYRECSGLIPVIPINATSCSKMFSWYKSLTQLDLSNFNTVNIVDMSYMFTNCKELIQLDLSNFNTHNVINMCGMFCSCRSLTQLDLSNFDTSQVTNMHMMFYDCKRLTKLDVRNFDTSNVTNMCGMFCNCRSLTQLDLSNFDTSQVIIMKGMFYNCKELTQLDISNFNTSEVVTMTEMFAYCIRLTDIFISNKWNINRVDFSFHMFVGCLSLPNFNEENT
;
A
#
# COMPACT_ATOMS: atom_id res chain seq x y z
N PHE A 1 18.41 21.28 -4.04
CA PHE A 1 17.27 20.57 -4.64
C PHE A 1 17.20 20.80 -6.15
N CYS A 2 16.50 19.97 -6.89
CA CYS A 2 16.41 20.04 -8.34
C CYS A 2 15.00 20.48 -8.77
N LEU A 3 14.91 21.56 -9.56
CA LEU A 3 13.68 22.06 -10.14
C LEU A 3 13.88 22.15 -11.67
N GLU A 4 13.02 21.47 -12.46
CA GLU A 4 13.13 21.43 -13.93
C GLU A 4 14.54 21.08 -14.47
N GLY A 5 15.22 20.11 -13.79
CA GLY A 5 16.58 19.70 -14.16
C GLY A 5 17.69 20.66 -13.73
N LYS A 6 17.38 21.75 -13.03
CA LYS A 6 18.34 22.64 -12.41
C LYS A 6 18.54 22.27 -10.95
N THR A 7 19.79 22.13 -10.53
CA THR A 7 20.14 21.92 -9.13
C THR A 7 20.30 23.29 -8.46
N TYR A 8 19.52 23.56 -7.46
CA TYR A 8 19.64 24.74 -6.63
C TYR A 8 20.38 24.33 -5.36
N SER A 9 21.57 24.86 -5.16
CA SER A 9 22.21 24.88 -3.84
C SER A 9 21.86 26.23 -3.22
N ILE A 10 21.24 26.21 -2.07
CA ILE A 10 21.09 27.44 -1.30
C ILE A 10 22.28 27.46 -0.33
N ASP A 11 23.37 28.07 -0.75
CA ASP A 11 24.26 28.71 0.20
C ASP A 11 23.53 29.97 0.69
N ALA A 12 22.51 29.75 1.50
CA ALA A 12 21.63 30.81 1.90
C ALA A 12 22.21 31.53 3.12
N ASP A 13 23.21 32.35 2.87
CA ASP A 13 23.67 33.33 3.88
C ASP A 13 22.71 34.53 4.00
N SER A 14 21.62 34.58 3.20
CA SER A 14 20.64 35.67 3.29
C SER A 14 19.20 35.19 3.28
N GLU A 15 18.36 35.84 4.09
CA GLU A 15 16.92 35.69 4.17
C GLU A 15 16.26 35.97 2.80
N GLU A 16 16.79 36.94 2.03
CA GLU A 16 16.31 37.33 0.71
C GLU A 16 16.47 36.20 -0.32
N GLU A 17 17.56 35.44 -0.28
CA GLU A 17 17.78 34.30 -1.17
C GLU A 17 16.80 33.16 -0.83
N ARG A 18 16.54 32.91 0.44
CA ARG A 18 15.56 31.93 0.90
C ARG A 18 14.16 32.27 0.42
N GLU A 19 13.73 33.53 0.56
CA GLU A 19 12.43 33.99 0.10
C GLU A 19 12.31 33.94 -1.42
N ARG A 20 13.37 34.34 -2.16
CA ARG A 20 13.39 34.23 -3.63
C ARG A 20 13.20 32.79 -4.13
N VAL A 21 13.88 31.82 -3.49
CA VAL A 21 13.71 30.40 -3.84
C VAL A 21 12.33 29.91 -3.45
N LYS A 22 11.77 30.36 -2.33
CA LYS A 22 10.37 30.07 -1.97
C LYS A 22 9.39 30.61 -3.00
N GLU A 23 9.62 31.84 -3.48
CA GLU A 23 8.77 32.46 -4.52
C GLU A 23 8.91 31.73 -5.87
N GLU A 24 10.12 31.36 -6.27
CA GLU A 24 10.35 30.64 -7.53
C GLU A 24 9.74 29.22 -7.46
N VAL A 25 9.90 28.52 -6.35
CA VAL A 25 9.22 27.23 -6.08
C VAL A 25 7.69 27.41 -6.05
N ASN A 26 7.18 28.56 -5.58
CA ASN A 26 5.76 28.86 -5.56
C ASN A 26 5.20 29.23 -6.96
N ALA A 27 5.97 30.01 -7.75
CA ALA A 27 5.57 30.49 -9.08
C ALA A 27 5.53 29.33 -10.11
N ASN A 28 6.43 28.36 -9.99
CA ASN A 28 6.41 27.15 -10.80
C ASN A 28 5.38 26.14 -10.33
N SER A 29 4.30 26.62 -9.70
CA SER A 29 3.16 25.79 -9.32
C SER A 29 2.58 25.16 -10.59
N LEU A 30 2.63 23.85 -10.64
CA LEU A 30 2.17 23.01 -11.73
C LEU A 30 0.64 23.10 -11.85
N ALA A 31 0.15 24.20 -12.45
CA ALA A 31 -1.27 24.44 -12.71
C ALA A 31 -1.95 23.28 -13.49
N LYS A 32 -1.12 22.44 -14.16
CA LYS A 32 -1.58 21.25 -14.89
C LYS A 32 -1.92 20.04 -14.00
N TYR A 33 -1.77 20.14 -12.68
CA TYR A 33 -2.06 19.04 -11.73
C TYR A 33 -3.22 19.39 -10.79
N ASP A 34 -4.29 19.97 -11.31
CA ASP A 34 -5.47 20.39 -10.54
C ASP A 34 -6.15 19.25 -9.76
N TRP A 35 -6.05 18.01 -10.24
CA TRP A 35 -6.56 16.83 -9.54
C TRP A 35 -5.90 16.54 -8.18
N PHE A 36 -4.77 17.16 -7.89
CA PHE A 36 -4.07 17.01 -6.62
C PHE A 36 -4.53 18.00 -5.55
N LYS A 37 -5.31 19.00 -5.93
CA LYS A 37 -5.73 20.10 -5.03
C LYS A 37 -6.87 19.72 -4.09
N GLU A 38 -7.68 18.71 -4.43
CA GLU A 38 -8.95 18.47 -3.75
C GLU A 38 -8.92 17.40 -2.65
N GLU A 39 -7.91 16.54 -2.58
CA GLU A 39 -8.02 15.34 -1.77
C GLU A 39 -7.31 15.36 -0.41
N THR A 40 -6.52 16.35 -0.09
CA THR A 40 -5.62 16.18 1.06
C THR A 40 -5.61 17.37 2.00
N GLY A 41 -6.31 17.27 3.10
CA GLY A 41 -5.97 18.05 4.30
C GLY A 41 -4.60 17.66 4.90
N VAL A 42 -3.73 17.03 4.12
CA VAL A 42 -2.40 16.57 4.52
C VAL A 42 -1.38 17.64 4.18
N HIS A 43 -0.75 18.19 5.19
CA HIS A 43 0.38 19.08 5.04
C HIS A 43 1.64 18.25 4.83
N HIS A 44 2.34 18.49 3.71
CA HIS A 44 3.62 17.85 3.40
C HIS A 44 4.76 18.79 3.77
N TRP A 45 5.78 18.24 4.45
CA TRP A 45 6.95 18.98 4.87
C TRP A 45 8.20 18.36 4.27
N VAL A 46 9.15 19.17 3.90
CA VAL A 46 10.49 18.73 3.49
C VAL A 46 11.52 19.35 4.41
N LEU A 47 12.52 18.57 4.78
CA LEU A 47 13.69 19.08 5.50
C LEU A 47 14.68 19.59 4.49
N TYR A 48 15.06 20.85 4.62
CA TYR A 48 16.10 21.47 3.84
C TYR A 48 17.03 22.25 4.79
N ASP A 49 18.31 21.94 4.76
CA ASP A 49 19.35 22.60 5.57
C ASP A 49 18.94 22.89 7.05
N THR A 50 18.45 21.87 7.75
CA THR A 50 17.98 21.94 9.14
C THR A 50 16.65 22.68 9.40
N GLU A 51 16.07 23.33 8.40
CA GLU A 51 14.75 23.96 8.50
C GLU A 51 13.66 23.14 7.81
N MET A 52 12.46 23.17 8.38
CA MET A 52 11.30 22.48 7.83
C MET A 52 10.44 23.44 7.03
N TYR A 53 10.18 23.08 5.76
CA TYR A 53 9.33 23.85 4.86
C TYR A 53 8.06 23.07 4.54
N GLU A 54 6.92 23.73 4.70
CA GLU A 54 5.66 23.21 4.21
C GLU A 54 5.60 23.29 2.69
N VAL A 55 5.31 22.16 2.05
CA VAL A 55 5.15 22.08 0.60
C VAL A 55 3.72 21.74 0.24
N THR A 56 3.19 22.43 -0.78
CA THR A 56 1.89 22.06 -1.33
C THR A 56 1.96 20.69 -2.02
N PRO A 57 0.84 19.97 -2.12
CA PRO A 57 0.80 18.70 -2.84
C PRO A 57 1.35 18.76 -4.27
N ALA A 58 1.11 19.86 -4.99
CA ALA A 58 1.63 20.09 -6.34
C ALA A 58 3.16 20.16 -6.38
N LYS A 59 3.78 20.82 -5.38
CA LYS A 59 5.24 20.87 -5.24
C LYS A 59 5.82 19.52 -4.86
N LEU A 60 5.15 18.76 -4.00
CA LEU A 60 5.58 17.43 -3.64
C LEU A 60 5.65 16.51 -4.87
N LEU A 61 4.71 16.63 -5.81
CA LEU A 61 4.75 15.87 -7.06
C LEU A 61 6.01 16.18 -7.89
N HIS A 62 6.43 17.43 -7.92
CA HIS A 62 7.66 17.82 -8.59
C HIS A 62 8.91 17.25 -7.88
N TYR A 63 8.96 17.30 -6.56
CA TYR A 63 10.03 16.69 -5.77
C TYR A 63 10.12 15.17 -5.94
N ARG A 64 9.01 14.48 -6.26
CA ARG A 64 9.00 13.04 -6.57
C ARG A 64 9.77 12.67 -7.83
N GLU A 65 9.94 13.59 -8.75
CA GLU A 65 10.73 13.40 -9.97
C GLU A 65 12.22 13.70 -9.74
N CYS A 66 12.55 14.42 -8.67
CA CYS A 66 13.90 14.77 -8.28
C CYS A 66 14.38 13.79 -7.20
N SER A 67 15.33 12.93 -7.53
CA SER A 67 15.95 12.01 -6.56
C SER A 67 16.66 12.79 -5.45
N GLY A 68 16.36 12.48 -4.18
CA GLY A 68 17.14 12.93 -3.03
C GLY A 68 16.41 13.71 -1.95
N LEU A 69 15.17 14.18 -2.18
CA LEU A 69 14.38 14.84 -1.13
C LEU A 69 13.46 13.85 -0.43
N ILE A 70 13.68 13.62 0.84
CA ILE A 70 12.83 12.79 1.69
C ILE A 70 11.89 13.72 2.46
N PRO A 71 10.56 13.60 2.30
CA PRO A 71 9.64 14.36 3.11
C PRO A 71 9.81 14.00 4.59
N VAL A 72 9.66 14.99 5.46
CA VAL A 72 9.71 14.82 6.91
C VAL A 72 8.28 14.86 7.45
N ILE A 73 7.98 13.96 8.37
CA ILE A 73 6.70 14.00 9.08
C ILE A 73 6.79 15.04 10.21
N PRO A 74 5.91 16.06 10.23
CA PRO A 74 5.78 16.93 11.38
C PRO A 74 5.41 16.13 12.64
N ILE A 75 5.89 16.57 13.80
CA ILE A 75 5.65 15.88 15.07
C ILE A 75 4.15 15.72 15.41
N ASN A 76 3.30 16.58 14.86
CA ASN A 76 1.85 16.57 15.09
C ASN A 76 1.09 15.90 13.95
N ALA A 77 1.77 15.40 12.92
CA ALA A 77 1.08 14.77 11.80
C ALA A 77 0.40 13.48 12.23
N THR A 78 -0.84 13.30 11.81
CA THR A 78 -1.63 12.08 12.02
C THR A 78 -1.80 11.27 10.73
N SER A 79 -1.34 11.79 9.59
CA SER A 79 -1.41 11.12 8.30
C SER A 79 -0.12 11.28 7.51
N CYS A 80 0.32 10.19 6.90
CA CYS A 80 1.34 10.15 5.85
C CYS A 80 0.79 9.52 4.55
N SER A 81 -0.53 9.62 4.38
CA SER A 81 -1.22 9.12 3.18
C SER A 81 -0.57 9.67 1.91
N LYS A 82 -0.32 8.78 0.93
CA LYS A 82 0.27 9.08 -0.37
C LYS A 82 1.67 9.76 -0.33
N MET A 83 2.34 9.83 0.82
CA MET A 83 3.55 10.64 1.02
C MET A 83 4.66 10.30 0.02
N PHE A 84 4.93 9.03 -0.25
CA PHE A 84 5.89 8.56 -1.24
C PHE A 84 5.25 8.02 -2.52
N SER A 85 3.94 8.24 -2.71
CA SER A 85 3.24 7.69 -3.87
C SER A 85 3.81 8.23 -5.18
N TRP A 86 3.95 7.35 -6.20
CA TRP A 86 4.44 7.68 -7.54
C TRP A 86 5.93 8.05 -7.66
N TYR A 87 6.75 7.74 -6.66
CA TYR A 87 8.20 7.81 -6.78
C TYR A 87 8.69 6.68 -7.71
N LYS A 88 8.51 6.85 -9.02
CA LYS A 88 8.66 5.78 -10.02
C LYS A 88 10.08 5.28 -10.21
N SER A 89 11.08 6.15 -10.01
CA SER A 89 12.49 5.84 -10.20
C SER A 89 13.23 5.50 -8.90
N LEU A 90 12.55 5.55 -7.77
CA LEU A 90 13.14 5.31 -6.46
C LEU A 90 13.40 3.81 -6.29
N THR A 91 14.67 3.41 -6.11
CA THR A 91 15.08 2.02 -5.88
C THR A 91 15.26 1.70 -4.40
N GLN A 92 15.61 2.69 -3.61
CA GLN A 92 15.81 2.62 -2.16
C GLN A 92 15.31 3.89 -1.49
N LEU A 93 14.91 3.80 -0.24
CA LEU A 93 14.43 4.93 0.54
C LEU A 93 14.96 4.78 1.96
N ASP A 94 15.69 5.79 2.44
CA ASP A 94 16.13 5.88 3.83
C ASP A 94 15.02 6.53 4.66
N LEU A 95 14.47 5.75 5.58
CA LEU A 95 13.42 6.18 6.51
C LEU A 95 13.89 6.16 7.97
N SER A 96 15.20 6.11 8.21
CA SER A 96 15.79 5.98 9.55
C SER A 96 15.35 7.08 10.53
N ASN A 97 15.04 8.26 10.02
CA ASN A 97 14.55 9.41 10.82
C ASN A 97 13.04 9.60 10.75
N PHE A 98 12.30 8.61 10.23
CA PHE A 98 10.88 8.74 9.98
C PHE A 98 10.06 8.31 11.21
N ASN A 99 9.52 9.25 11.95
CA ASN A 99 8.72 8.97 13.14
C ASN A 99 7.23 8.85 12.81
N THR A 100 6.66 7.67 13.04
CA THR A 100 5.25 7.38 12.73
C THR A 100 4.36 7.20 13.97
N VAL A 101 4.85 7.53 15.16
CA VAL A 101 4.16 7.25 16.44
C VAL A 101 2.75 7.83 16.53
N ASN A 102 2.47 8.97 15.88
CA ASN A 102 1.16 9.63 15.89
C ASN A 102 0.34 9.38 14.63
N ILE A 103 0.85 8.56 13.70
CA ILE A 103 0.19 8.33 12.41
C ILE A 103 -0.99 7.39 12.58
N VAL A 104 -2.14 7.81 12.05
CA VAL A 104 -3.41 7.08 12.01
C VAL A 104 -3.73 6.59 10.59
N ASP A 105 -3.25 7.30 9.56
CA ASP A 105 -3.50 6.98 8.16
C ASP A 105 -2.20 6.85 7.37
N MET A 106 -1.93 5.62 6.89
CA MET A 106 -0.81 5.27 6.01
C MET A 106 -1.26 4.86 4.60
N SER A 107 -2.52 5.22 4.24
CA SER A 107 -3.08 4.79 2.96
C SER A 107 -2.25 5.27 1.77
N TYR A 108 -2.01 4.37 0.82
CA TYR A 108 -1.28 4.63 -0.43
C TYR A 108 0.13 5.22 -0.26
N MET A 109 0.73 5.08 0.93
CA MET A 109 2.00 5.75 1.27
C MET A 109 3.10 5.49 0.24
N PHE A 110 3.27 4.23 -0.22
CA PHE A 110 4.27 3.84 -1.22
C PHE A 110 3.66 3.43 -2.56
N THR A 111 2.40 3.78 -2.83
CA THR A 111 1.73 3.34 -4.05
C THR A 111 2.49 3.78 -5.31
N ASN A 112 2.61 2.87 -6.29
CA ASN A 112 3.34 3.11 -7.54
C ASN A 112 4.84 3.45 -7.40
N CYS A 113 5.50 3.07 -6.31
CA CYS A 113 6.96 3.03 -6.22
C CYS A 113 7.49 1.80 -6.98
N LYS A 114 7.39 1.85 -8.33
CA LYS A 114 7.52 0.67 -9.19
C LYS A 114 8.91 0.03 -9.18
N GLU A 115 9.96 0.85 -9.01
CA GLU A 115 11.36 0.42 -9.04
C GLU A 115 11.92 0.17 -7.62
N LEU A 116 11.11 0.34 -6.58
CA LEU A 116 11.53 0.13 -5.20
C LEU A 116 11.83 -1.35 -4.97
N ILE A 117 13.10 -1.66 -4.65
CA ILE A 117 13.59 -3.04 -4.49
C ILE A 117 13.60 -3.45 -3.03
N GLN A 118 13.97 -2.52 -2.16
CA GLN A 118 14.10 -2.72 -0.72
C GLN A 118 13.48 -1.55 0.02
N LEU A 119 12.90 -1.84 1.17
CA LEU A 119 12.29 -0.85 2.04
C LEU A 119 12.51 -1.31 3.49
N ASP A 120 13.24 -0.50 4.26
CA ASP A 120 13.40 -0.72 5.70
C ASP A 120 12.32 0.06 6.44
N LEU A 121 11.47 -0.69 7.17
CA LEU A 121 10.37 -0.17 7.96
C LEU A 121 10.55 -0.48 9.45
N SER A 122 11.75 -0.88 9.86
CA SER A 122 12.04 -1.36 11.22
C SER A 122 11.75 -0.33 12.32
N ASN A 123 11.79 0.96 11.98
CA ASN A 123 11.47 2.06 12.91
C ASN A 123 10.01 2.53 12.84
N PHE A 124 9.17 1.90 12.00
CA PHE A 124 7.76 2.27 11.92
C PHE A 124 6.99 1.80 13.16
N ASN A 125 6.29 2.71 13.80
CA ASN A 125 5.30 2.41 14.81
C ASN A 125 3.91 2.52 14.16
N THR A 126 3.17 1.42 14.14
CA THR A 126 1.85 1.34 13.49
C THR A 126 0.70 1.15 14.48
N HIS A 127 0.98 1.23 15.79
CA HIS A 127 0.01 0.98 16.86
C HIS A 127 -1.29 1.81 16.74
N ASN A 128 -1.18 3.06 16.26
CA ASN A 128 -2.33 3.94 16.10
C ASN A 128 -2.94 3.92 14.69
N VAL A 129 -2.42 3.09 13.78
CA VAL A 129 -2.85 3.13 12.38
C VAL A 129 -4.18 2.42 12.20
N ILE A 130 -5.16 3.13 11.64
CA ILE A 130 -6.50 2.63 11.32
C ILE A 130 -6.63 2.27 9.83
N ASN A 131 -5.88 2.95 8.96
CA ASN A 131 -6.02 2.80 7.52
C ASN A 131 -4.68 2.49 6.84
N MET A 132 -4.57 1.27 6.26
CA MET A 132 -3.42 0.81 5.47
C MET A 132 -3.80 0.54 4.00
N CYS A 133 -4.92 1.12 3.53
CA CYS A 133 -5.40 0.94 2.16
C CYS A 133 -4.30 1.26 1.15
N GLY A 134 -4.00 0.31 0.24
CA GLY A 134 -3.05 0.49 -0.85
C GLY A 134 -1.63 0.89 -0.45
N MET A 135 -1.21 0.66 0.80
CA MET A 135 0.09 1.16 1.32
C MET A 135 1.26 0.80 0.41
N PHE A 136 1.31 -0.44 -0.11
CA PHE A 136 2.34 -0.92 -1.03
C PHE A 136 1.80 -1.20 -2.45
N CYS A 137 0.64 -0.66 -2.80
CA CYS A 137 0.00 -0.91 -4.09
C CYS A 137 0.95 -0.58 -5.25
N SER A 138 1.12 -1.53 -6.16
CA SER A 138 1.99 -1.41 -7.35
C SER A 138 3.48 -1.17 -7.05
N CYS A 139 3.99 -1.62 -5.92
CA CYS A 139 5.42 -1.74 -5.66
C CYS A 139 5.96 -2.98 -6.39
N ARG A 140 6.10 -2.88 -7.72
CA ARG A 140 6.28 -4.03 -8.62
C ARG A 140 7.64 -4.72 -8.50
N SER A 141 8.65 -4.01 -8.02
CA SER A 141 10.03 -4.51 -7.89
C SER A 141 10.38 -5.02 -6.49
N LEU A 142 9.51 -4.81 -5.48
CA LEU A 142 9.70 -5.39 -4.15
C LEU A 142 9.69 -6.92 -4.24
N THR A 143 10.76 -7.55 -3.72
CA THR A 143 10.90 -9.02 -3.70
C THR A 143 10.58 -9.62 -2.33
N GLN A 144 10.79 -8.86 -1.29
CA GLN A 144 10.48 -9.18 0.10
C GLN A 144 10.16 -7.90 0.87
N LEU A 145 9.45 -8.04 1.99
CA LEU A 145 9.08 -6.96 2.86
C LEU A 145 9.03 -7.50 4.29
N ASP A 146 9.77 -6.87 5.21
CA ASP A 146 9.71 -7.18 6.62
C ASP A 146 8.67 -6.28 7.30
N LEU A 147 7.63 -6.91 7.84
CA LEU A 147 6.53 -6.26 8.54
C LEU A 147 6.39 -6.81 9.96
N SER A 148 7.44 -7.44 10.50
CA SER A 148 7.41 -8.12 11.80
C SER A 148 7.10 -7.18 12.98
N ASN A 149 7.40 -5.88 12.82
CA ASN A 149 7.11 -4.83 13.80
C ASN A 149 5.73 -4.16 13.61
N PHE A 150 4.96 -4.55 12.58
CA PHE A 150 3.65 -3.93 12.36
C PHE A 150 2.62 -4.43 13.38
N ASP A 151 2.05 -3.51 14.13
CA ASP A 151 0.84 -3.70 14.91
C ASP A 151 -0.36 -3.27 14.06
N THR A 152 -1.23 -4.21 13.74
CA THR A 152 -2.42 -3.96 12.91
C THR A 152 -3.72 -4.05 13.70
N SER A 153 -3.65 -4.11 15.02
CA SER A 153 -4.82 -4.32 15.91
C SER A 153 -5.90 -3.23 15.79
N GLN A 154 -5.53 -2.02 15.33
CA GLN A 154 -6.49 -0.93 15.11
C GLN A 154 -6.91 -0.79 13.64
N VAL A 155 -6.33 -1.59 12.73
CA VAL A 155 -6.57 -1.42 11.29
C VAL A 155 -7.96 -1.93 10.90
N THR A 156 -8.73 -1.08 10.23
CA THR A 156 -10.07 -1.40 9.72
C THR A 156 -10.09 -1.61 8.20
N ASN A 157 -9.07 -1.10 7.47
CA ASN A 157 -9.05 -1.13 6.02
C ASN A 157 -7.68 -1.57 5.49
N MET A 158 -7.65 -2.74 4.84
CA MET A 158 -6.49 -3.30 4.15
C MET A 158 -6.72 -3.46 2.63
N HIS A 159 -7.71 -2.71 2.07
CA HIS A 159 -8.00 -2.72 0.64
C HIS A 159 -6.73 -2.50 -0.18
N MET A 160 -6.45 -3.39 -1.13
CA MET A 160 -5.31 -3.28 -2.06
C MET A 160 -3.92 -3.12 -1.39
N MET A 161 -3.73 -3.50 -0.12
CA MET A 161 -2.48 -3.21 0.60
C MET A 161 -1.24 -3.69 -0.16
N PHE A 162 -1.27 -4.87 -0.78
CA PHE A 162 -0.19 -5.43 -1.60
C PHE A 162 -0.59 -5.62 -3.08
N TYR A 163 -1.62 -4.90 -3.55
CA TYR A 163 -2.08 -5.00 -4.93
C TYR A 163 -0.94 -4.78 -5.92
N ASP A 164 -0.81 -5.68 -6.93
CA ASP A 164 0.16 -5.58 -8.02
C ASP A 164 1.64 -5.58 -7.58
N CYS A 165 1.96 -6.16 -6.40
CA CYS A 165 3.33 -6.45 -5.95
C CYS A 165 3.86 -7.69 -6.69
N LYS A 166 4.14 -7.54 -8.00
CA LYS A 166 4.36 -8.65 -8.94
C LYS A 166 5.53 -9.55 -8.61
N ARG A 167 6.61 -8.99 -8.03
CA ARG A 167 7.86 -9.71 -7.75
C ARG A 167 8.00 -10.16 -6.30
N LEU A 168 6.99 -9.90 -5.48
CA LEU A 168 6.98 -10.30 -4.07
C LEU A 168 6.88 -11.84 -4.00
N THR A 169 7.96 -12.48 -3.53
CA THR A 169 8.06 -13.94 -3.45
C THR A 169 7.76 -14.47 -2.06
N LYS A 170 8.02 -13.67 -1.03
CA LYS A 170 7.78 -13.98 0.37
C LYS A 170 7.13 -12.80 1.06
N LEU A 171 6.11 -13.08 1.82
CA LEU A 171 5.41 -12.12 2.66
C LEU A 171 4.98 -12.81 3.94
N ASP A 172 5.50 -12.36 5.07
CA ASP A 172 5.09 -12.84 6.39
C ASP A 172 4.07 -11.86 6.98
N VAL A 173 2.86 -12.35 7.20
CA VAL A 173 1.74 -11.59 7.78
C VAL A 173 1.16 -12.29 9.01
N ARG A 174 1.91 -13.23 9.60
CA ARG A 174 1.46 -14.01 10.78
C ARG A 174 1.27 -13.15 12.02
N ASN A 175 1.91 -11.98 12.10
CA ASN A 175 1.71 -11.01 13.17
C ASN A 175 0.50 -10.08 12.96
N PHE A 176 -0.18 -10.15 11.80
CA PHE A 176 -1.32 -9.28 11.54
C PHE A 176 -2.53 -9.69 12.37
N ASP A 177 -3.02 -8.78 13.20
CA ASP A 177 -4.35 -8.83 13.79
C ASP A 177 -5.34 -8.20 12.81
N THR A 178 -6.29 -9.00 12.33
CA THR A 178 -7.28 -8.56 11.35
C THR A 178 -8.70 -8.51 11.92
N SER A 179 -8.84 -8.64 13.25
CA SER A 179 -10.13 -8.72 13.93
C SER A 179 -11.04 -7.50 13.73
N ASN A 180 -10.45 -6.33 13.44
CA ASN A 180 -11.17 -5.09 13.16
C ASN A 180 -11.29 -4.77 11.66
N VAL A 181 -10.72 -5.61 10.78
CA VAL A 181 -10.71 -5.32 9.34
C VAL A 181 -12.05 -5.62 8.70
N THR A 182 -12.61 -4.64 8.01
CA THR A 182 -13.88 -4.77 7.28
C THR A 182 -13.70 -4.90 5.76
N ASN A 183 -12.56 -4.48 5.22
CA ASN A 183 -12.31 -4.47 3.79
C ASN A 183 -10.94 -5.07 3.44
N MET A 184 -10.95 -6.23 2.78
CA MET A 184 -9.78 -6.92 2.24
C MET A 184 -9.80 -7.02 0.70
N CYS A 185 -10.61 -6.18 0.02
CA CYS A 185 -10.72 -6.20 -1.44
C CYS A 185 -9.34 -6.03 -2.08
N GLY A 186 -8.97 -6.98 -2.95
CA GLY A 186 -7.73 -6.97 -3.72
C GLY A 186 -6.44 -6.96 -2.89
N MET A 187 -6.46 -7.36 -1.61
CA MET A 187 -5.31 -7.23 -0.70
C MET A 187 -4.03 -7.83 -1.30
N PHE A 188 -4.11 -9.01 -1.92
CA PHE A 188 -2.99 -9.70 -2.57
C PHE A 188 -3.16 -9.81 -4.09
N CYS A 189 -4.10 -9.05 -4.67
CA CYS A 189 -4.38 -9.10 -6.11
C CYS A 189 -3.11 -8.83 -6.94
N ASN A 190 -2.85 -9.67 -7.96
CA ASN A 190 -1.67 -9.61 -8.81
C ASN A 190 -0.32 -9.81 -8.11
N CYS A 191 -0.27 -10.45 -6.94
CA CYS A 191 0.97 -10.92 -6.33
C CYS A 191 1.46 -12.19 -7.06
N ARG A 192 1.89 -12.03 -8.32
CA ARG A 192 2.09 -13.12 -9.27
C ARG A 192 3.21 -14.08 -8.91
N SER A 193 4.19 -13.65 -8.12
CA SER A 193 5.36 -14.45 -7.72
C SER A 193 5.23 -15.05 -6.33
N LEU A 194 4.14 -14.77 -5.61
CA LEU A 194 3.92 -15.26 -4.26
C LEU A 194 3.59 -16.76 -4.32
N THR A 195 4.44 -17.59 -3.71
CA THR A 195 4.31 -19.05 -3.76
C THR A 195 3.59 -19.63 -2.56
N GLN A 196 3.66 -18.95 -1.43
CA GLN A 196 3.08 -19.36 -0.15
C GLN A 196 2.55 -18.14 0.59
N LEU A 197 1.49 -18.32 1.36
CA LEU A 197 0.91 -17.30 2.21
C LEU A 197 0.28 -17.97 3.42
N ASP A 198 0.81 -17.67 4.61
CA ASP A 198 0.25 -18.14 5.88
C ASP A 198 -0.73 -17.11 6.42
N LEU A 199 -2.00 -17.48 6.44
CA LEU A 199 -3.12 -16.67 6.91
C LEU A 199 -3.76 -17.23 8.16
N SER A 200 -3.08 -18.13 8.88
CA SER A 200 -3.62 -18.86 10.02
C SER A 200 -4.12 -17.95 11.16
N ASN A 201 -3.55 -16.74 11.29
CA ASN A 201 -3.93 -15.74 12.29
C ASN A 201 -5.00 -14.74 11.80
N PHE A 202 -5.45 -14.83 10.53
CA PHE A 202 -6.47 -13.90 10.04
C PHE A 202 -7.83 -14.19 10.68
N ASP A 203 -8.37 -13.23 11.40
CA ASP A 203 -9.80 -13.18 11.77
C ASP A 203 -10.55 -12.38 10.71
N THR A 204 -11.49 -13.04 10.04
CA THR A 204 -12.29 -12.41 8.98
C THR A 204 -13.75 -12.20 9.40
N SER A 205 -14.04 -12.32 10.69
CA SER A 205 -15.43 -12.26 11.21
C SER A 205 -16.12 -10.91 10.98
N GLN A 206 -15.36 -9.84 10.79
CA GLN A 206 -15.88 -8.50 10.50
C GLN A 206 -15.75 -8.11 9.02
N VAL A 207 -15.17 -8.97 8.18
CA VAL A 207 -14.90 -8.64 6.78
C VAL A 207 -16.18 -8.67 5.95
N ILE A 208 -16.45 -7.58 5.25
CA ILE A 208 -17.60 -7.39 4.36
C ILE A 208 -17.23 -7.61 2.89
N ILE A 209 -16.01 -7.24 2.51
CA ILE A 209 -15.56 -7.22 1.10
C ILE A 209 -14.27 -8.02 0.92
N MET A 210 -14.35 -9.12 0.14
CA MET A 210 -13.22 -9.96 -0.25
C MET A 210 -13.01 -10.03 -1.78
N LYS A 211 -13.63 -9.09 -2.54
CA LYS A 211 -13.52 -9.06 -4.01
C LYS A 211 -12.06 -9.10 -4.45
N GLY A 212 -11.70 -10.07 -5.31
CA GLY A 212 -10.39 -10.21 -5.93
C GLY A 212 -9.22 -10.35 -4.95
N MET A 213 -9.44 -10.80 -3.70
CA MET A 213 -8.42 -10.82 -2.66
C MET A 213 -7.14 -11.53 -3.12
N PHE A 214 -7.26 -12.64 -3.85
CA PHE A 214 -6.15 -13.42 -4.40
C PHE A 214 -6.13 -13.43 -5.94
N TYR A 215 -6.86 -12.52 -6.59
CA TYR A 215 -6.91 -12.45 -8.04
C TYR A 215 -5.52 -12.50 -8.67
N ASN A 216 -5.31 -13.44 -9.62
CA ASN A 216 -4.08 -13.55 -10.41
C ASN A 216 -2.80 -13.79 -9.58
N CYS A 217 -2.91 -14.48 -8.44
CA CYS A 217 -1.78 -15.02 -7.68
C CYS A 217 -1.30 -16.31 -8.35
N LYS A 218 -0.54 -16.17 -9.45
CA LYS A 218 -0.27 -17.27 -10.39
C LYS A 218 0.56 -18.41 -9.82
N GLU A 219 1.46 -18.11 -8.88
CA GLU A 219 2.41 -19.08 -8.32
C GLU A 219 1.91 -19.72 -7.02
N LEU A 220 0.78 -19.28 -6.44
CA LEU A 220 0.16 -19.97 -5.33
C LEU A 220 -0.32 -21.36 -5.75
N THR A 221 0.11 -22.40 -5.01
CA THR A 221 -0.29 -23.79 -5.26
C THR A 221 -1.34 -24.28 -4.28
N GLN A 222 -1.25 -23.84 -3.03
CA GLN A 222 -2.18 -24.20 -1.97
C GLN A 222 -2.52 -22.97 -1.15
N LEU A 223 -3.75 -22.92 -0.62
CA LEU A 223 -4.18 -21.85 0.26
C LEU A 223 -5.05 -22.41 1.39
N ASP A 224 -4.57 -22.27 2.63
CA ASP A 224 -5.38 -22.61 3.80
C ASP A 224 -6.08 -21.37 4.32
N ILE A 225 -7.39 -21.37 4.20
CA ILE A 225 -8.34 -20.38 4.70
C ILE A 225 -9.40 -21.04 5.59
N SER A 226 -9.04 -22.14 6.23
CA SER A 226 -9.95 -22.88 7.10
C SER A 226 -10.39 -22.09 8.35
N ASN A 227 -9.63 -21.07 8.73
CA ASN A 227 -9.97 -20.11 9.77
C ASN A 227 -10.93 -19.01 9.32
N PHE A 228 -11.10 -18.77 7.99
CA PHE A 228 -11.94 -17.68 7.50
C PHE A 228 -13.40 -17.87 7.88
N ASN A 229 -13.94 -16.90 8.58
CA ASN A 229 -15.37 -16.73 8.82
C ASN A 229 -15.93 -15.75 7.79
N THR A 230 -16.79 -16.24 6.91
CA THR A 230 -17.34 -15.43 5.80
C THR A 230 -18.80 -15.04 6.00
N SER A 231 -19.32 -15.15 7.25
CA SER A 231 -20.73 -14.89 7.55
C SER A 231 -21.20 -13.46 7.25
N GLU A 232 -20.29 -12.48 7.31
CA GLU A 232 -20.58 -11.08 7.03
C GLU A 232 -20.21 -10.65 5.61
N VAL A 233 -19.58 -11.54 4.82
CA VAL A 233 -19.09 -11.19 3.48
C VAL A 233 -20.24 -11.05 2.48
N VAL A 234 -20.26 -9.92 1.78
CA VAL A 234 -21.25 -9.59 0.75
C VAL A 234 -20.72 -9.84 -0.66
N THR A 235 -19.42 -9.70 -0.89
CA THR A 235 -18.85 -9.91 -2.23
C THR A 235 -17.53 -10.68 -2.21
N MET A 236 -17.46 -11.74 -3.04
CA MET A 236 -16.31 -12.58 -3.30
C MET A 236 -15.99 -12.63 -4.82
N THR A 237 -16.54 -11.68 -5.61
CA THR A 237 -16.30 -11.62 -7.06
C THR A 237 -14.81 -11.74 -7.35
N GLU A 238 -14.44 -12.65 -8.26
CA GLU A 238 -13.06 -12.86 -8.73
C GLU A 238 -12.05 -13.20 -7.61
N MET A 239 -12.48 -13.69 -6.44
CA MET A 239 -11.61 -13.84 -5.27
C MET A 239 -10.35 -14.66 -5.56
N PHE A 240 -10.45 -15.73 -6.34
CA PHE A 240 -9.33 -16.60 -6.73
C PHE A 240 -9.08 -16.61 -8.25
N ALA A 241 -9.76 -15.75 -9.01
CA ALA A 241 -9.67 -15.77 -10.46
C ALA A 241 -8.21 -15.70 -10.95
N TYR A 242 -7.90 -16.50 -11.96
CA TYR A 242 -6.56 -16.63 -12.58
C TYR A 242 -5.44 -17.10 -11.65
N CYS A 243 -5.76 -17.76 -10.52
CA CYS A 243 -4.79 -18.53 -9.74
C CYS A 243 -4.48 -19.84 -10.46
N ILE A 244 -3.73 -19.77 -11.56
CA ILE A 244 -3.58 -20.85 -12.55
C ILE A 244 -2.87 -22.11 -12.00
N ARG A 245 -2.09 -22.00 -10.92
CA ARG A 245 -1.36 -23.11 -10.29
C ARG A 245 -2.00 -23.61 -9.00
N LEU A 246 -3.11 -23.01 -8.59
CA LEU A 246 -3.79 -23.36 -7.34
C LEU A 246 -4.43 -24.75 -7.48
N THR A 247 -3.96 -25.70 -6.68
CA THR A 247 -4.47 -27.09 -6.67
C THR A 247 -5.40 -27.35 -5.50
N ASP A 248 -5.20 -26.66 -4.37
CA ASP A 248 -5.94 -26.92 -3.14
C ASP A 248 -6.33 -25.62 -2.43
N ILE A 249 -7.57 -25.56 -1.99
CA ILE A 249 -8.09 -24.54 -1.07
C ILE A 249 -8.69 -25.26 0.11
N PHE A 250 -8.12 -25.05 1.31
CA PHE A 250 -8.66 -25.62 2.53
C PHE A 250 -9.62 -24.66 3.21
N ILE A 251 -10.89 -25.08 3.36
CA ILE A 251 -11.95 -24.34 4.04
C ILE A 251 -12.51 -25.13 5.20
N SER A 252 -13.25 -24.49 6.07
CA SER A 252 -13.99 -25.14 7.19
C SER A 252 -15.48 -24.83 7.12
N ASN A 253 -16.21 -25.28 8.14
CA ASN A 253 -17.62 -24.96 8.32
C ASN A 253 -17.91 -23.47 8.61
N LYS A 254 -16.88 -22.66 8.84
CA LYS A 254 -16.99 -21.20 8.96
C LYS A 254 -17.15 -20.50 7.59
N TRP A 255 -16.85 -21.23 6.51
CA TRP A 255 -17.09 -20.73 5.15
C TRP A 255 -18.59 -20.73 4.86
N ASN A 256 -19.18 -19.56 4.82
CA ASN A 256 -20.61 -19.34 4.65
C ASN A 256 -20.86 -18.32 3.53
N ILE A 257 -21.69 -18.68 2.57
CA ILE A 257 -22.02 -17.83 1.42
C ILE A 257 -23.44 -17.26 1.46
N ASN A 258 -24.16 -17.40 2.59
CA ASN A 258 -25.57 -17.01 2.68
C ASN A 258 -25.81 -15.51 2.49
N ARG A 259 -24.82 -14.67 2.77
CA ARG A 259 -24.88 -13.20 2.58
C ARG A 259 -24.15 -12.72 1.34
N VAL A 260 -23.58 -13.63 0.58
CA VAL A 260 -22.81 -13.27 -0.63
C VAL A 260 -23.76 -12.95 -1.76
N ASP A 261 -23.92 -11.67 -2.08
CA ASP A 261 -24.74 -11.20 -3.20
C ASP A 261 -23.98 -11.32 -4.55
N PHE A 262 -22.65 -11.23 -4.51
CA PHE A 262 -21.80 -11.21 -5.69
C PHE A 262 -20.62 -12.17 -5.55
N SER A 263 -20.64 -13.26 -6.32
CA SER A 263 -19.58 -14.28 -6.39
C SER A 263 -19.12 -14.57 -7.82
N PHE A 264 -19.47 -13.68 -8.78
CA PHE A 264 -19.17 -13.88 -10.19
C PHE A 264 -17.69 -14.13 -10.42
N HIS A 265 -17.39 -15.12 -11.27
CA HIS A 265 -16.02 -15.42 -11.71
C HIS A 265 -15.05 -15.75 -10.57
N MET A 266 -15.54 -16.24 -9.41
CA MET A 266 -14.70 -16.49 -8.23
C MET A 266 -13.49 -17.36 -8.56
N PHE A 267 -13.64 -18.35 -9.44
CA PHE A 267 -12.60 -19.32 -9.82
C PHE A 267 -12.24 -19.28 -11.31
N VAL A 268 -12.68 -18.28 -12.07
CA VAL A 268 -12.37 -18.21 -13.48
C VAL A 268 -10.86 -18.30 -13.73
N GLY A 269 -10.44 -19.16 -14.66
CA GLY A 269 -9.02 -19.36 -14.97
C GLY A 269 -8.18 -20.10 -13.91
N CYS A 270 -8.80 -20.74 -12.90
CA CYS A 270 -8.11 -21.62 -11.94
C CYS A 270 -7.90 -23.02 -12.54
N LEU A 271 -7.03 -23.12 -13.54
CA LEU A 271 -6.90 -24.30 -14.40
C LEU A 271 -6.40 -25.57 -13.70
N SER A 272 -5.78 -25.44 -12.54
CA SER A 272 -5.22 -26.57 -11.77
C SER A 272 -6.12 -27.07 -10.65
N LEU A 273 -7.25 -26.39 -10.35
CA LEU A 273 -8.19 -26.87 -9.34
C LEU A 273 -8.89 -28.16 -9.83
N PRO A 274 -8.97 -29.22 -8.99
CA PRO A 274 -9.71 -30.43 -9.33
C PRO A 274 -11.19 -30.10 -9.57
N ASN A 275 -11.78 -30.68 -10.62
CA ASN A 275 -13.18 -30.46 -11.02
C ASN A 275 -13.53 -29.03 -11.45
N PHE A 276 -12.53 -28.24 -11.81
CA PHE A 276 -12.80 -26.93 -12.42
C PHE A 276 -13.51 -27.14 -13.77
N ASN A 277 -14.69 -26.54 -13.91
CA ASN A 277 -15.43 -26.48 -15.18
C ASN A 277 -15.80 -25.01 -15.42
N GLU A 278 -15.29 -24.44 -16.53
CA GLU A 278 -15.55 -23.04 -16.91
C GLU A 278 -17.04 -22.71 -17.08
N GLU A 279 -17.90 -23.73 -17.32
CA GLU A 279 -19.34 -23.54 -17.48
C GLU A 279 -20.08 -23.24 -16.15
N ASN A 280 -19.44 -23.46 -14.99
CA ASN A 280 -20.05 -23.31 -13.67
C ASN A 280 -19.53 -22.07 -12.90
N THR A 281 -18.83 -21.16 -13.55
CA THR A 281 -18.28 -19.92 -13.00
C THR A 281 -18.95 -18.70 -13.62
#